data_920949d316716067b6ace02b764539c5
#
_entry.id   920949d316716067b6ace02b764539c5
#
_cell.length_a   1.000
_cell.length_b   1.000
_cell.length_c   1.000
_cell.angle_alpha   90.00
_cell.angle_beta   90.00
_cell.angle_gamma   90.00
#
_symmetry.space_group_name_H-M   'P 1'
#
loop_
_entity.id
_entity.type
_entity.pdbx_description
1 polymer ?
#
loop_
_entity_poly.entity_id
_entity_poly.type
_entity_poly.pdbx_seq_one_letter_code
_entity_poly.pdbx_strand_id
1 'polypeptide(L)'
;MKYVWILCLFLCSGVPYDFSAVDKYLEQNAAVYDDNVVVLVSQHGQLIYKKEIGLHANDRRVIASASKWLSGAVIMSLVDEGKLSLTDTVGKFLPLFTKYHKGNITIRQLFSHTSGFPGDSPQRYEYSRELTMEQAVDSIAVYTAMIHAPGSTFNYGGVSMQIAGRIAEVVSGKSWQDLFNERIARPCDMTANYLLMSFKNPLIAGGVRTSATDYLHFLEMIVGKGMYHSKRVLSEKALSEMLKDQTAGAVIEDSPYPSDKLTRYGIGNWIDGVSASGEVIETSSPGAFGTHPWQDEKNGIAAIIFTRSDPKKTNAVSLHVRTMIRTIVSSHN
;
A
#
# COMPACT_ATOMS: atom_id res chain seq x y z
N MET A 1 53.08 22.99 -2.12
CA MET A 1 51.84 23.34 -1.40
C MET A 1 51.01 22.08 -1.24
N LYS A 2 50.93 21.51 0.01
CA LYS A 2 50.09 20.34 0.29
C LYS A 2 48.71 20.81 0.74
N TYR A 3 47.68 20.52 -0.04
CA TYR A 3 46.31 20.78 0.38
C TYR A 3 45.87 19.70 1.37
N VAL A 4 45.62 20.11 2.60
CA VAL A 4 44.98 19.28 3.63
C VAL A 4 43.47 19.44 3.44
N TRP A 5 42.77 18.37 3.01
CA TRP A 5 41.30 18.30 3.00
C TRP A 5 40.85 18.00 4.44
N ILE A 6 40.26 18.99 5.09
CA ILE A 6 39.57 18.78 6.38
C ILE A 6 38.21 18.20 6.05
N LEU A 7 38.06 16.89 6.34
CA LEU A 7 36.77 16.21 6.29
C LEU A 7 35.99 16.64 7.54
N CYS A 8 35.09 17.61 7.42
CA CYS A 8 34.15 17.96 8.48
C CYS A 8 33.12 16.82 8.59
N LEU A 9 33.35 15.88 9.51
CA LEU A 9 32.35 14.96 10.02
C LEU A 9 31.35 15.79 10.85
N PHE A 10 30.20 16.12 10.28
CA PHE A 10 29.06 16.58 11.04
C PHE A 10 28.53 15.37 11.85
N LEU A 11 29.03 15.22 13.07
CA LEU A 11 28.37 14.41 14.09
C LEU A 11 27.08 15.15 14.50
N CYS A 12 25.96 14.79 13.88
CA CYS A 12 24.65 15.11 14.45
C CYS A 12 24.50 14.30 15.74
N SER A 13 24.91 14.87 16.88
CA SER A 13 24.61 14.36 18.21
C SER A 13 23.16 14.73 18.58
N GLY A 14 22.17 14.13 17.89
CA GLY A 14 20.80 14.14 18.35
C GLY A 14 20.69 13.29 19.62
N VAL A 15 19.91 13.76 20.62
CA VAL A 15 19.58 12.94 21.79
C VAL A 15 18.85 11.68 21.26
N PRO A 16 19.31 10.46 21.64
CA PRO A 16 18.66 9.25 21.15
C PRO A 16 17.21 9.20 21.63
N TYR A 17 16.29 8.76 20.76
CA TYR A 17 14.88 8.57 21.10
C TYR A 17 14.73 7.54 22.22
N ASP A 18 13.89 7.82 23.22
CA ASP A 18 13.52 6.87 24.26
C ASP A 18 12.20 6.17 23.90
N PHE A 19 12.28 4.94 23.41
CA PHE A 19 11.13 4.09 23.09
C PHE A 19 10.74 3.11 24.22
N SER A 20 11.28 3.25 25.44
CA SER A 20 11.01 2.34 26.56
C SER A 20 9.51 2.21 26.90
N ALA A 21 8.75 3.28 26.77
CA ALA A 21 7.30 3.26 26.94
C ALA A 21 6.60 2.43 25.87
N VAL A 22 7.08 2.48 24.61
CA VAL A 22 6.56 1.67 23.49
C VAL A 22 6.89 0.20 23.72
N ASP A 23 8.12 -0.12 24.16
CA ASP A 23 8.53 -1.48 24.49
C ASP A 23 7.62 -2.10 25.55
N LYS A 24 7.43 -1.39 26.66
CA LYS A 24 6.55 -1.84 27.76
C LYS A 24 5.11 -2.05 27.29
N TYR A 25 4.59 -1.13 26.49
CA TYR A 25 3.22 -1.24 25.97
C TYR A 25 3.04 -2.44 25.04
N LEU A 26 4.00 -2.69 24.13
CA LEU A 26 3.99 -3.84 23.24
C LEU A 26 4.08 -5.16 24.01
N GLU A 27 4.95 -5.25 25.02
CA GLU A 27 5.10 -6.44 25.87
C GLU A 27 3.81 -6.74 26.65
N GLN A 28 3.16 -5.72 27.21
CA GLN A 28 1.89 -5.86 27.93
C GLN A 28 0.72 -6.27 27.03
N ASN A 29 0.81 -5.98 25.74
CA ASN A 29 -0.24 -6.27 24.75
C ASN A 29 0.17 -7.34 23.73
N ALA A 30 1.26 -8.10 23.95
CA ALA A 30 1.78 -9.07 23.00
C ALA A 30 0.72 -10.14 22.61
N ALA A 31 -0.10 -10.59 23.56
CA ALA A 31 -1.18 -11.53 23.34
C ALA A 31 -2.23 -11.05 22.31
N VAL A 32 -2.39 -9.73 22.13
CA VAL A 32 -3.27 -9.16 21.09
C VAL A 32 -2.78 -9.51 19.68
N TYR A 33 -1.48 -9.68 19.53
CA TYR A 33 -0.79 -10.08 18.31
C TYR A 33 -0.51 -11.59 18.24
N ASP A 34 -1.18 -12.38 19.10
CA ASP A 34 -0.92 -13.81 19.26
C ASP A 34 0.59 -14.08 19.54
N ASP A 35 1.22 -13.19 20.32
CA ASP A 35 2.65 -13.15 20.68
C ASP A 35 3.60 -13.12 19.47
N ASN A 36 3.14 -12.57 18.34
CA ASN A 36 3.90 -12.51 17.09
C ASN A 36 3.80 -11.11 16.45
N VAL A 37 4.71 -10.22 16.80
CA VAL A 37 4.74 -8.87 16.23
C VAL A 37 6.16 -8.34 16.05
N VAL A 38 6.37 -7.63 14.94
CA VAL A 38 7.57 -6.81 14.70
C VAL A 38 7.13 -5.37 14.50
N VAL A 39 7.79 -4.45 15.15
CA VAL A 39 7.65 -3.01 14.88
C VAL A 39 8.98 -2.47 14.40
N LEU A 40 8.97 -1.88 13.20
CA LEU A 40 10.11 -1.17 12.65
C LEU A 40 9.72 0.27 12.38
N VAL A 41 10.59 1.21 12.76
CA VAL A 41 10.44 2.64 12.46
C VAL A 41 11.74 3.16 11.88
N SER A 42 11.64 3.76 10.72
CA SER A 42 12.71 4.52 10.08
C SER A 42 12.33 5.99 10.04
N GLN A 43 13.29 6.87 10.26
CA GLN A 43 13.16 8.30 10.07
C GLN A 43 14.19 8.78 9.07
N HIS A 44 13.75 9.44 8.01
CA HIS A 44 14.62 9.90 6.91
C HIS A 44 15.57 8.81 6.38
N GLY A 45 15.09 7.56 6.29
CA GLY A 45 15.86 6.40 5.81
C GLY A 45 16.84 5.81 6.84
N GLN A 46 16.78 6.20 8.10
CA GLN A 46 17.57 5.62 9.20
C GLN A 46 16.66 4.85 10.15
N LEU A 47 16.95 3.58 10.40
CA LEU A 47 16.22 2.78 11.38
C LEU A 47 16.47 3.37 12.79
N ILE A 48 15.42 3.88 13.43
CA ILE A 48 15.45 4.48 14.77
C ILE A 48 14.83 3.60 15.84
N TYR A 49 14.00 2.64 15.45
CA TYR A 49 13.36 1.71 16.40
C TYR A 49 13.12 0.35 15.77
N LYS A 50 13.39 -0.70 16.55
CA LYS A 50 13.10 -2.09 16.21
C LYS A 50 12.67 -2.84 17.47
N LYS A 51 11.49 -3.48 17.42
CA LYS A 51 11.02 -4.43 18.43
C LYS A 51 10.55 -5.71 17.75
N GLU A 52 10.96 -6.84 18.30
CA GLU A 52 10.58 -8.18 17.84
C GLU A 52 10.04 -8.97 19.03
N ILE A 53 8.85 -9.56 18.89
CA ILE A 53 8.23 -10.46 19.86
C ILE A 53 7.72 -11.66 19.08
N GLY A 54 8.26 -12.85 19.31
CA GLY A 54 7.85 -14.11 18.69
C GLY A 54 8.00 -14.20 17.15
N LEU A 55 8.32 -13.10 16.49
CA LEU A 55 8.48 -12.97 15.05
C LEU A 55 9.71 -12.11 14.76
N HIS A 56 10.47 -12.45 13.71
CA HIS A 56 11.65 -11.70 13.28
C HIS A 56 11.35 -10.80 12.08
N ALA A 57 12.07 -9.68 11.96
CA ALA A 57 11.87 -8.67 10.92
C ALA A 57 11.96 -9.23 9.49
N ASN A 58 12.75 -10.29 9.30
CA ASN A 58 12.94 -10.96 8.01
C ASN A 58 12.01 -12.15 7.77
N ASP A 59 11.15 -12.50 8.75
CA ASP A 59 10.16 -13.55 8.57
C ASP A 59 9.11 -13.11 7.57
N ARG A 60 8.81 -13.98 6.59
CA ARG A 60 7.88 -13.65 5.50
C ARG A 60 6.48 -14.18 5.79
N ARG A 61 5.50 -13.29 5.73
CA ARG A 61 4.08 -13.57 5.93
C ARG A 61 3.24 -12.97 4.80
N VAL A 62 2.05 -13.49 4.57
CA VAL A 62 1.03 -12.84 3.73
C VAL A 62 0.48 -11.63 4.47
N ILE A 63 0.32 -10.53 3.75
CA ILE A 63 -0.01 -9.22 4.34
C ILE A 63 -1.41 -8.72 3.97
N ALA A 64 -2.19 -9.54 3.26
CA ALA A 64 -3.55 -9.19 2.81
C ALA A 64 -3.60 -7.79 2.16
N SER A 65 -4.56 -6.95 2.55
CA SER A 65 -4.79 -5.62 1.94
C SER A 65 -3.60 -4.66 2.03
N ALA A 66 -2.60 -4.90 2.89
CA ALA A 66 -1.36 -4.13 2.83
C ALA A 66 -0.63 -4.27 1.47
N SER A 67 -1.00 -5.26 0.65
CA SER A 67 -0.57 -5.42 -0.74
C SER A 67 -1.05 -4.31 -1.67
N LYS A 68 -2.17 -3.65 -1.34
CA LYS A 68 -2.80 -2.66 -2.24
C LYS A 68 -1.89 -1.46 -2.52
N TRP A 69 -1.13 -1.01 -1.54
CA TRP A 69 -0.19 0.09 -1.72
C TRP A 69 0.95 -0.27 -2.67
N LEU A 70 1.49 -1.48 -2.53
CA LEU A 70 2.49 -2.03 -3.45
C LEU A 70 1.93 -2.16 -4.87
N SER A 71 0.67 -2.62 -5.00
CA SER A 71 -0.02 -2.71 -6.30
C SER A 71 -0.26 -1.34 -6.92
N GLY A 72 -0.64 -0.35 -6.11
CA GLY A 72 -0.78 1.04 -6.54
C GLY A 72 0.52 1.59 -7.12
N ALA A 73 1.66 1.31 -6.48
CA ALA A 73 2.97 1.73 -6.97
C ALA A 73 3.32 1.09 -8.33
N VAL A 74 2.93 -0.17 -8.59
CA VAL A 74 3.09 -0.81 -9.91
C VAL A 74 2.31 -0.05 -10.97
N ILE A 75 1.05 0.29 -10.72
CA ILE A 75 0.24 1.08 -11.66
C ILE A 75 0.85 2.45 -11.88
N MET A 76 1.28 3.12 -10.80
CA MET A 76 1.88 4.44 -10.92
C MET A 76 3.22 4.42 -11.66
N SER A 77 3.97 3.32 -11.64
CA SER A 77 5.18 3.17 -12.48
C SER A 77 4.85 3.16 -13.97
N LEU A 78 3.73 2.56 -14.36
CA LEU A 78 3.26 2.59 -15.76
C LEU A 78 2.71 3.95 -16.16
N VAL A 79 2.09 4.68 -15.22
CA VAL A 79 1.65 6.06 -15.43
C VAL A 79 2.87 6.98 -15.59
N ASP A 80 3.89 6.80 -14.79
CA ASP A 80 5.13 7.56 -14.82
C ASP A 80 5.90 7.38 -16.15
N GLU A 81 5.85 6.16 -16.73
CA GLU A 81 6.39 5.87 -18.06
C GLU A 81 5.51 6.36 -19.22
N GLY A 82 4.33 6.89 -18.94
CA GLY A 82 3.37 7.29 -19.97
C GLY A 82 2.68 6.12 -20.70
N LYS A 83 2.78 4.89 -20.19
CA LYS A 83 2.09 3.70 -20.73
C LYS A 83 0.63 3.65 -20.35
N LEU A 84 0.28 4.25 -19.20
CA LEU A 84 -1.08 4.44 -18.71
C LEU A 84 -1.33 5.90 -18.35
N SER A 85 -2.60 6.31 -18.42
CA SER A 85 -3.09 7.51 -17.73
C SER A 85 -4.15 7.10 -16.71
N LEU A 86 -4.21 7.79 -15.58
CA LEU A 86 -5.28 7.58 -14.59
C LEU A 86 -6.67 7.90 -15.16
N THR A 87 -6.75 8.66 -16.26
CA THR A 87 -7.97 8.99 -17.01
C THR A 87 -8.28 8.02 -18.14
N ASP A 88 -7.37 7.09 -18.46
CA ASP A 88 -7.65 6.04 -19.44
C ASP A 88 -8.81 5.18 -18.96
N THR A 89 -9.65 4.75 -19.91
CA THR A 89 -10.81 3.92 -19.62
C THR A 89 -10.48 2.43 -19.79
N VAL A 90 -11.16 1.58 -19.03
CA VAL A 90 -11.02 0.12 -19.11
C VAL A 90 -11.25 -0.39 -20.53
N GLY A 91 -12.26 0.14 -21.22
CA GLY A 91 -12.60 -0.26 -22.60
C GLY A 91 -11.51 0.00 -23.63
N LYS A 92 -10.59 0.91 -23.37
CA LYS A 92 -9.40 1.16 -24.22
C LYS A 92 -8.49 -0.07 -24.29
N PHE A 93 -8.41 -0.85 -23.21
CA PHE A 93 -7.48 -1.98 -23.09
C PHE A 93 -8.18 -3.34 -23.09
N LEU A 94 -9.41 -3.39 -22.59
CA LEU A 94 -10.22 -4.59 -22.42
C LEU A 94 -11.57 -4.42 -23.14
N PRO A 95 -11.64 -4.69 -24.46
CA PRO A 95 -12.85 -4.44 -25.27
C PRO A 95 -14.10 -5.19 -24.77
N LEU A 96 -13.91 -6.32 -24.07
CA LEU A 96 -15.01 -7.08 -23.48
C LEU A 96 -15.83 -6.23 -22.48
N PHE A 97 -15.19 -5.34 -21.72
CA PHE A 97 -15.89 -4.41 -20.83
C PHE A 97 -16.78 -3.43 -21.58
N THR A 98 -16.35 -2.97 -22.77
CA THR A 98 -17.21 -2.10 -23.62
C THR A 98 -18.43 -2.87 -24.13
N LYS A 99 -18.25 -4.13 -24.55
CA LYS A 99 -19.35 -5.01 -24.99
C LYS A 99 -20.41 -5.19 -23.91
N TYR A 100 -20.02 -5.21 -22.64
CA TYR A 100 -20.93 -5.35 -21.50
C TYR A 100 -21.23 -4.02 -20.81
N HIS A 101 -21.08 -2.88 -21.50
CA HIS A 101 -21.41 -1.51 -21.01
C HIS A 101 -20.66 -1.07 -19.76
N LYS A 102 -19.42 -1.59 -19.53
CA LYS A 102 -18.54 -1.32 -18.38
C LYS A 102 -17.23 -0.65 -18.79
N GLY A 103 -17.10 -0.28 -20.07
CA GLY A 103 -15.84 0.23 -20.64
C GLY A 103 -15.44 1.63 -20.18
N ASN A 104 -16.36 2.44 -19.65
CA ASN A 104 -16.13 3.85 -19.30
C ASN A 104 -15.46 4.06 -17.93
N ILE A 105 -15.24 2.99 -17.17
CA ILE A 105 -14.56 3.05 -15.87
C ILE A 105 -13.11 3.48 -16.11
N THR A 106 -12.59 4.44 -15.33
CA THR A 106 -11.21 4.90 -15.45
C THR A 106 -10.25 4.11 -14.55
N ILE A 107 -8.95 4.10 -14.87
CA ILE A 107 -7.90 3.51 -14.03
C ILE A 107 -7.92 4.12 -12.63
N ARG A 108 -8.13 5.43 -12.50
CA ARG A 108 -8.34 6.14 -11.24
C ARG A 108 -9.44 5.49 -10.41
N GLN A 109 -10.62 5.31 -10.99
CA GLN A 109 -11.79 4.73 -10.33
C GLN A 109 -11.59 3.26 -9.92
N LEU A 110 -10.79 2.50 -10.66
CA LEU A 110 -10.42 1.14 -10.27
C LEU A 110 -9.61 1.11 -8.97
N PHE A 111 -8.60 1.98 -8.86
CA PHE A 111 -7.70 1.98 -7.69
C PHE A 111 -8.18 2.81 -6.51
N SER A 112 -9.14 3.71 -6.71
CA SER A 112 -9.83 4.45 -5.64
C SER A 112 -11.10 3.77 -5.13
N HIS A 113 -11.40 2.55 -5.57
CA HIS A 113 -12.60 1.78 -5.19
C HIS A 113 -13.92 2.48 -5.54
N THR A 114 -13.91 3.33 -6.58
CA THR A 114 -15.10 4.06 -7.04
C THR A 114 -15.57 3.62 -8.44
N SER A 115 -15.23 2.40 -8.84
CA SER A 115 -15.52 1.86 -10.17
C SER A 115 -16.99 1.62 -10.47
N GLY A 116 -17.85 1.54 -9.43
CA GLY A 116 -19.23 1.12 -9.52
C GLY A 116 -19.45 -0.39 -9.42
N PHE A 117 -18.40 -1.19 -9.36
CA PHE A 117 -18.49 -2.60 -8.99
C PHE A 117 -18.66 -2.78 -7.48
N PRO A 118 -19.23 -3.93 -7.01
CA PRO A 118 -19.12 -4.33 -5.62
C PRO A 118 -17.64 -4.53 -5.25
N GLY A 119 -17.33 -4.46 -3.97
CA GLY A 119 -15.95 -4.64 -3.50
C GLY A 119 -15.35 -5.96 -3.98
N ASP A 120 -16.04 -7.06 -3.75
CA ASP A 120 -15.70 -8.40 -4.25
C ASP A 120 -16.79 -8.94 -5.19
N SER A 121 -16.41 -9.75 -6.20
CA SER A 121 -17.41 -10.37 -7.07
C SER A 121 -18.19 -11.43 -6.31
N PRO A 122 -19.52 -11.56 -6.51
CA PRO A 122 -20.32 -12.60 -5.85
C PRO A 122 -19.77 -14.01 -6.08
N GLN A 123 -19.17 -14.25 -7.25
CA GLN A 123 -18.59 -15.53 -7.63
C GLN A 123 -17.11 -15.66 -7.25
N ARG A 124 -16.52 -14.62 -6.65
CA ARG A 124 -15.13 -14.61 -6.17
C ARG A 124 -14.09 -14.88 -7.25
N TYR A 125 -14.30 -14.39 -8.50
CA TYR A 125 -13.39 -14.61 -9.63
C TYR A 125 -11.97 -14.13 -9.35
N GLU A 126 -11.80 -13.01 -8.65
CA GLU A 126 -10.51 -12.44 -8.25
C GLU A 126 -9.72 -13.36 -7.30
N TYR A 127 -10.40 -14.27 -6.60
CA TYR A 127 -9.80 -15.27 -5.69
C TYR A 127 -9.66 -16.66 -6.32
N SER A 128 -10.06 -16.85 -7.57
CA SER A 128 -10.02 -18.16 -8.22
C SER A 128 -8.59 -18.69 -8.35
N ARG A 129 -8.39 -19.94 -7.98
CA ARG A 129 -7.12 -20.66 -8.15
C ARG A 129 -7.03 -21.38 -9.49
N GLU A 130 -8.18 -21.58 -10.15
CA GLU A 130 -8.29 -22.34 -11.40
C GLU A 130 -8.13 -21.44 -12.63
N LEU A 131 -8.67 -20.23 -12.56
CA LEU A 131 -8.64 -19.28 -13.67
C LEU A 131 -7.26 -18.61 -13.80
N THR A 132 -6.91 -18.21 -15.02
CA THR A 132 -5.87 -17.19 -15.23
C THR A 132 -6.42 -15.80 -14.86
N MET A 133 -5.56 -14.80 -14.69
CA MET A 133 -6.00 -13.42 -14.45
C MET A 133 -6.90 -12.93 -15.60
N GLU A 134 -6.56 -13.23 -16.84
CA GLU A 134 -7.39 -12.92 -18.01
C GLU A 134 -8.79 -13.53 -17.89
N GLN A 135 -8.87 -14.84 -17.65
CA GLN A 135 -10.15 -15.55 -17.52
C GLN A 135 -10.98 -15.01 -16.34
N ALA A 136 -10.32 -14.69 -15.21
CA ALA A 136 -10.99 -14.12 -14.05
C ALA A 136 -11.57 -12.72 -14.36
N VAL A 137 -10.79 -11.87 -15.03
CA VAL A 137 -11.21 -10.52 -15.40
C VAL A 137 -12.28 -10.54 -16.51
N ASP A 138 -12.19 -11.45 -17.48
CA ASP A 138 -13.24 -11.66 -18.47
C ASP A 138 -14.54 -12.14 -17.82
N SER A 139 -14.45 -13.04 -16.82
CA SER A 139 -15.61 -13.47 -16.05
C SER A 139 -16.23 -12.31 -15.24
N ILE A 140 -15.42 -11.44 -14.67
CA ILE A 140 -15.90 -10.20 -14.02
C ILE A 140 -16.63 -9.32 -15.04
N ALA A 141 -16.08 -9.13 -16.24
CA ALA A 141 -16.72 -8.33 -17.29
C ALA A 141 -18.11 -8.87 -17.64
N VAL A 142 -18.25 -10.19 -17.74
CA VAL A 142 -19.50 -10.85 -18.19
C VAL A 142 -20.53 -10.94 -17.04
N TYR A 143 -20.09 -11.45 -15.87
CA TYR A 143 -21.00 -11.97 -14.85
C TYR A 143 -21.11 -11.09 -13.59
N THR A 144 -20.19 -10.13 -13.37
CA THR A 144 -20.29 -9.24 -12.21
C THR A 144 -21.02 -7.96 -12.60
N ALA A 145 -22.21 -7.74 -12.05
CA ALA A 145 -22.97 -6.52 -12.29
C ALA A 145 -22.29 -5.29 -11.67
N MET A 146 -22.36 -4.16 -12.34
CA MET A 146 -22.12 -2.87 -11.68
C MET A 146 -23.36 -2.54 -10.84
N ILE A 147 -23.14 -2.07 -9.62
CA ILE A 147 -24.21 -1.72 -8.67
C ILE A 147 -24.41 -0.21 -8.58
N HIS A 148 -23.43 0.56 -9.04
CA HIS A 148 -23.45 2.03 -9.06
C HIS A 148 -22.83 2.58 -10.35
N ALA A 149 -23.06 3.87 -10.59
CA ALA A 149 -22.34 4.60 -11.64
C ALA A 149 -20.87 4.79 -11.24
N PRO A 150 -19.91 4.70 -12.19
CA PRO A 150 -18.50 4.97 -11.91
C PRO A 150 -18.30 6.36 -11.30
N GLY A 151 -17.56 6.43 -10.20
CA GLY A 151 -17.25 7.66 -9.47
C GLY A 151 -18.26 8.05 -8.39
N SER A 152 -19.43 7.40 -8.31
CA SER A 152 -20.49 7.83 -7.38
C SER A 152 -20.34 7.24 -5.96
N THR A 153 -19.81 6.03 -5.84
CA THR A 153 -19.83 5.26 -4.59
C THR A 153 -18.51 4.54 -4.38
N PHE A 154 -18.04 4.55 -3.15
CA PHE A 154 -16.84 3.84 -2.71
C PHE A 154 -17.23 2.45 -2.18
N ASN A 155 -16.72 1.40 -2.81
CA ASN A 155 -16.89 0.00 -2.42
C ASN A 155 -15.53 -0.70 -2.37
N TYR A 156 -15.01 -0.90 -1.15
CA TYR A 156 -13.68 -1.43 -0.93
C TYR A 156 -13.60 -2.94 -1.22
N GLY A 157 -12.61 -3.37 -2.02
CA GLY A 157 -12.43 -4.80 -2.28
C GLY A 157 -11.39 -5.15 -3.34
N GLY A 158 -11.56 -6.29 -3.99
CA GLY A 158 -10.59 -6.89 -4.91
C GLY A 158 -10.90 -6.74 -6.39
N VAL A 159 -12.18 -6.67 -6.78
CA VAL A 159 -12.64 -6.68 -8.20
C VAL A 159 -11.95 -5.62 -9.03
N SER A 160 -12.05 -4.37 -8.60
CA SER A 160 -11.52 -3.23 -9.35
C SER A 160 -10.00 -3.32 -9.56
N MET A 161 -9.28 -3.73 -8.52
CA MET A 161 -7.83 -3.88 -8.60
C MET A 161 -7.43 -5.05 -9.51
N GLN A 162 -8.21 -6.15 -9.53
CA GLN A 162 -7.94 -7.28 -10.43
C GLN A 162 -8.05 -6.86 -11.89
N ILE A 163 -9.06 -6.04 -12.24
CA ILE A 163 -9.22 -5.46 -13.59
C ILE A 163 -8.00 -4.62 -13.96
N ALA A 164 -7.56 -3.74 -13.06
CA ALA A 164 -6.39 -2.88 -13.29
C ALA A 164 -5.09 -3.69 -13.39
N GLY A 165 -4.94 -4.78 -12.63
CA GLY A 165 -3.83 -5.72 -12.76
C GLY A 165 -3.75 -6.34 -14.16
N ARG A 166 -4.89 -6.77 -14.73
CA ARG A 166 -4.93 -7.29 -16.10
C ARG A 166 -4.58 -6.21 -17.13
N ILE A 167 -5.06 -4.98 -16.94
CA ILE A 167 -4.67 -3.86 -17.83
C ILE A 167 -3.16 -3.64 -17.77
N ALA A 168 -2.55 -3.70 -16.58
CA ALA A 168 -1.10 -3.58 -16.44
C ALA A 168 -0.34 -4.67 -17.21
N GLU A 169 -0.83 -5.93 -17.19
CA GLU A 169 -0.26 -7.01 -18.01
C GLU A 169 -0.40 -6.71 -19.52
N VAL A 170 -1.57 -6.25 -19.96
CA VAL A 170 -1.83 -5.94 -21.39
C VAL A 170 -0.87 -4.84 -21.88
N VAL A 171 -0.72 -3.73 -21.14
CA VAL A 171 0.09 -2.60 -21.60
C VAL A 171 1.59 -2.82 -21.45
N SER A 172 2.01 -3.69 -20.56
CA SER A 172 3.43 -4.00 -20.33
C SER A 172 3.92 -5.20 -21.14
N GLY A 173 3.02 -6.11 -21.54
CA GLY A 173 3.35 -7.40 -22.14
C GLY A 173 4.03 -8.36 -21.15
N LYS A 174 3.93 -8.11 -19.83
CA LYS A 174 4.57 -8.89 -18.76
C LYS A 174 3.53 -9.48 -17.83
N SER A 175 3.87 -10.59 -17.15
CA SER A 175 3.06 -11.05 -16.03
C SER A 175 3.05 -10.03 -14.90
N TRP A 176 1.98 -10.00 -14.10
CA TRP A 176 1.90 -9.11 -12.94
C TRP A 176 3.10 -9.28 -11.99
N GLN A 177 3.51 -10.54 -11.72
CA GLN A 177 4.63 -10.81 -10.83
C GLN A 177 5.96 -10.27 -11.38
N ASP A 178 6.22 -10.42 -12.69
CA ASP A 178 7.44 -9.89 -13.32
C ASP A 178 7.44 -8.37 -13.30
N LEU A 179 6.28 -7.76 -13.58
CA LEU A 179 6.12 -6.32 -13.54
C LEU A 179 6.37 -5.76 -12.12
N PHE A 180 5.77 -6.39 -11.10
CA PHE A 180 6.01 -6.03 -9.70
C PHE A 180 7.49 -6.17 -9.32
N ASN A 181 8.13 -7.28 -9.69
CA ASN A 181 9.53 -7.51 -9.39
C ASN A 181 10.45 -6.47 -10.04
N GLU A 182 10.18 -6.14 -11.30
CA GLU A 182 11.00 -5.19 -12.05
C GLU A 182 10.83 -3.75 -11.56
N ARG A 183 9.59 -3.33 -11.26
CA ARG A 183 9.24 -1.96 -11.00
C ARG A 183 9.34 -1.54 -9.54
N ILE A 184 9.08 -2.47 -8.64
CA ILE A 184 8.98 -2.17 -7.21
C ILE A 184 9.94 -3.03 -6.38
N ALA A 185 9.82 -4.36 -6.44
CA ALA A 185 10.52 -5.22 -5.50
C ALA A 185 12.05 -5.09 -5.63
N ARG A 186 12.62 -5.31 -6.80
CA ARG A 186 14.08 -5.19 -7.01
C ARG A 186 14.61 -3.77 -6.80
N PRO A 187 13.96 -2.68 -7.29
CA PRO A 187 14.45 -1.33 -7.01
C PRO A 187 14.47 -0.96 -5.53
N CYS A 188 13.54 -1.50 -4.73
CA CYS A 188 13.47 -1.31 -3.28
C CYS A 188 14.20 -2.40 -2.49
N ASP A 189 15.02 -3.24 -3.11
CA ASP A 189 15.76 -4.35 -2.50
C ASP A 189 14.86 -5.28 -1.66
N MET A 190 13.65 -5.59 -2.17
CA MET A 190 12.65 -6.43 -1.52
C MET A 190 12.67 -7.84 -2.08
N THR A 191 12.47 -8.83 -1.20
CA THR A 191 12.16 -10.22 -1.55
C THR A 191 10.66 -10.45 -1.32
N ALA A 192 9.81 -9.90 -2.19
CA ALA A 192 8.36 -9.97 -2.07
C ALA A 192 7.73 -10.60 -3.32
N ASN A 193 6.61 -11.30 -3.16
CA ASN A 193 5.90 -11.91 -4.28
C ASN A 193 4.41 -12.10 -4.01
N TYR A 194 3.61 -12.17 -5.08
CA TYR A 194 2.18 -12.46 -5.04
C TYR A 194 1.98 -13.98 -5.01
N LEU A 195 1.96 -14.58 -3.82
CA LEU A 195 1.85 -16.04 -3.62
C LEU A 195 0.51 -16.49 -3.05
N LEU A 196 -0.31 -15.58 -2.54
CA LEU A 196 -1.63 -15.93 -2.05
C LEU A 196 -2.53 -16.24 -3.26
N MET A 197 -3.29 -17.33 -3.17
CA MET A 197 -4.18 -17.90 -4.18
C MET A 197 -3.47 -18.64 -5.29
N SER A 198 -3.01 -17.98 -6.37
CA SER A 198 -2.44 -18.65 -7.52
C SER A 198 -1.44 -17.77 -8.25
N PHE A 199 -0.42 -18.35 -8.84
CA PHE A 199 0.47 -17.63 -9.78
C PHE A 199 -0.22 -17.27 -11.10
N LYS A 200 -1.25 -18.04 -11.50
CA LYS A 200 -2.01 -17.77 -12.73
C LYS A 200 -2.97 -16.61 -12.59
N ASN A 201 -3.48 -16.41 -11.37
CA ASN A 201 -4.39 -15.34 -11.01
C ASN A 201 -3.92 -14.71 -9.68
N PRO A 202 -2.80 -13.97 -9.69
CA PRO A 202 -2.30 -13.32 -8.49
C PRO A 202 -3.34 -12.33 -7.97
N LEU A 203 -3.63 -12.41 -6.66
CA LEU A 203 -4.60 -11.52 -6.03
C LEU A 203 -4.00 -10.13 -5.86
N ILE A 204 -4.36 -9.20 -6.76
CA ILE A 204 -3.79 -7.85 -6.81
C ILE A 204 -4.05 -7.08 -5.51
N ALA A 205 -5.23 -7.25 -4.94
CA ALA A 205 -5.67 -6.52 -3.74
C ALA A 205 -5.11 -7.08 -2.42
N GLY A 206 -4.44 -8.26 -2.43
CA GLY A 206 -4.12 -8.90 -1.16
C GLY A 206 -3.09 -10.03 -1.19
N GLY A 207 -2.47 -10.30 -2.34
CA GLY A 207 -1.71 -11.52 -2.59
C GLY A 207 -0.25 -11.51 -2.14
N VAL A 208 0.28 -10.40 -1.64
CA VAL A 208 1.71 -10.28 -1.34
C VAL A 208 2.09 -11.07 -0.08
N ARG A 209 3.20 -11.80 -0.21
CA ARG A 209 3.98 -12.36 0.88
C ARG A 209 5.33 -11.66 0.94
N THR A 210 5.65 -11.05 2.08
CA THR A 210 6.85 -10.23 2.30
C THR A 210 7.28 -10.29 3.76
N SER A 211 8.35 -9.59 4.13
CA SER A 211 8.83 -9.38 5.49
C SER A 211 8.60 -7.93 5.96
N ALA A 212 8.78 -7.68 7.27
CA ALA A 212 8.72 -6.31 7.80
C ALA A 212 9.82 -5.44 7.22
N THR A 213 11.04 -5.98 7.11
CA THR A 213 12.19 -5.28 6.51
C THR A 213 11.91 -4.89 5.06
N ASP A 214 11.47 -5.83 4.23
CA ASP A 214 11.16 -5.55 2.83
C ASP A 214 10.10 -4.46 2.69
N TYR A 215 9.03 -4.54 3.49
CA TYR A 215 7.96 -3.53 3.40
C TYR A 215 8.44 -2.15 3.88
N LEU A 216 9.33 -2.11 4.88
CA LEU A 216 9.94 -0.86 5.35
C LEU A 216 10.73 -0.18 4.22
N HIS A 217 11.49 -0.93 3.41
CA HIS A 217 12.21 -0.39 2.25
C HIS A 217 11.27 0.32 1.26
N PHE A 218 10.09 -0.28 1.01
CA PHE A 218 9.05 0.37 0.19
C PHE A 218 8.55 1.67 0.83
N LEU A 219 8.32 1.70 2.14
CA LEU A 219 7.87 2.90 2.84
C LEU A 219 8.96 3.99 2.86
N GLU A 220 10.23 3.61 2.98
CA GLU A 220 11.37 4.52 2.86
C GLU A 220 11.42 5.17 1.47
N MET A 221 11.10 4.41 0.41
CA MET A 221 10.92 4.95 -0.94
C MET A 221 9.79 5.98 -0.98
N ILE A 222 8.66 5.73 -0.30
CA ILE A 222 7.55 6.69 -0.23
C ILE A 222 8.00 7.98 0.46
N VAL A 223 8.58 7.90 1.66
CA VAL A 223 9.09 9.06 2.43
C VAL A 223 10.24 9.74 1.69
N GLY A 224 11.07 8.98 0.99
CA GLY A 224 12.15 9.46 0.14
C GLY A 224 11.70 10.09 -1.18
N LYS A 225 10.42 10.43 -1.31
CA LYS A 225 9.83 11.08 -2.49
C LYS A 225 10.12 10.32 -3.79
N GLY A 226 9.94 8.99 -3.72
CA GLY A 226 10.14 8.07 -4.82
C GLY A 226 11.59 7.61 -5.04
N MET A 227 12.49 7.97 -4.13
CA MET A 227 13.87 7.48 -4.09
C MET A 227 14.02 6.39 -3.01
N TYR A 228 14.69 5.30 -3.35
CA TYR A 228 15.20 4.35 -2.39
C TYR A 228 16.72 4.26 -2.57
N HIS A 229 17.47 4.64 -1.53
CA HIS A 229 18.90 4.93 -1.64
C HIS A 229 19.17 5.89 -2.82
N SER A 230 20.04 5.49 -3.76
CA SER A 230 20.36 6.30 -4.96
C SER A 230 19.48 5.98 -6.19
N LYS A 231 18.46 5.10 -6.06
CA LYS A 231 17.63 4.65 -7.17
C LYS A 231 16.30 5.40 -7.19
N ARG A 232 15.92 5.97 -8.34
CA ARG A 232 14.58 6.50 -8.60
C ARG A 232 13.66 5.34 -8.93
N VAL A 233 12.64 5.11 -8.10
CA VAL A 233 11.61 4.06 -8.27
C VAL A 233 10.35 4.65 -8.90
N LEU A 234 9.92 5.82 -8.39
CA LEU A 234 8.83 6.61 -8.94
C LEU A 234 9.27 8.08 -9.03
N SER A 235 8.74 8.84 -9.99
CA SER A 235 8.92 10.30 -9.98
C SER A 235 8.16 10.92 -8.80
N GLU A 236 8.60 12.09 -8.34
CA GLU A 236 7.88 12.83 -7.29
C GLU A 236 6.44 13.16 -7.72
N LYS A 237 6.24 13.43 -9.01
CA LYS A 237 4.93 13.68 -9.60
C LYS A 237 4.01 12.46 -9.50
N ALA A 238 4.50 11.28 -9.89
CA ALA A 238 3.73 10.04 -9.80
C ALA A 238 3.40 9.69 -8.35
N LEU A 239 4.36 9.83 -7.45
CA LEU A 239 4.15 9.59 -6.03
C LEU A 239 3.14 10.58 -5.42
N SER A 240 3.29 11.88 -5.68
CA SER A 240 2.34 12.90 -5.21
C SER A 240 0.92 12.61 -5.71
N GLU A 241 0.77 12.20 -6.97
CA GLU A 241 -0.54 11.83 -7.52
C GLU A 241 -1.09 10.56 -6.85
N MET A 242 -0.24 9.57 -6.54
CA MET A 242 -0.62 8.34 -5.85
C MET A 242 -1.21 8.59 -4.46
N LEU A 243 -0.64 9.54 -3.73
CA LEU A 243 -1.00 9.84 -2.33
C LEU A 243 -2.18 10.80 -2.19
N LYS A 244 -2.59 11.50 -3.27
CA LYS A 244 -3.77 12.40 -3.24
C LYS A 244 -5.07 11.65 -3.03
N ASP A 245 -6.07 12.34 -2.52
CA ASP A 245 -7.44 11.85 -2.48
C ASP A 245 -7.97 11.64 -3.90
N GLN A 246 -8.32 10.41 -4.21
CA GLN A 246 -8.83 9.97 -5.50
C GLN A 246 -10.34 9.63 -5.44
N THR A 247 -10.96 9.76 -4.28
CA THR A 247 -12.39 9.39 -4.08
C THR A 247 -13.37 10.41 -4.62
N ALA A 248 -12.91 11.67 -4.84
CA ALA A 248 -13.69 12.76 -5.42
C ALA A 248 -15.05 13.00 -4.72
N GLY A 249 -15.17 12.69 -3.42
CA GLY A 249 -16.40 12.86 -2.65
C GLY A 249 -17.45 11.76 -2.88
N ALA A 250 -17.05 10.61 -3.41
CA ALA A 250 -17.93 9.44 -3.54
C ALA A 250 -18.54 9.04 -2.19
N VAL A 251 -19.79 8.58 -2.22
CA VAL A 251 -20.50 8.09 -1.02
C VAL A 251 -19.83 6.79 -0.54
N ILE A 252 -19.49 6.71 0.74
CA ILE A 252 -18.93 5.50 1.33
C ILE A 252 -20.07 4.51 1.62
N GLU A 253 -20.09 3.39 0.93
CA GLU A 253 -21.07 2.32 1.12
C GLU A 253 -20.47 1.10 1.80
N ASP A 254 -19.30 0.63 1.32
CA ASP A 254 -18.59 -0.49 1.90
C ASP A 254 -17.14 -0.13 2.21
N SER A 255 -16.79 -0.14 3.49
CA SER A 255 -15.46 0.15 3.99
C SER A 255 -15.14 -0.73 5.20
N PRO A 256 -13.90 -1.26 5.31
CA PRO A 256 -13.46 -1.98 6.50
C PRO A 256 -13.31 -1.07 7.73
N TYR A 257 -13.40 0.25 7.55
CA TYR A 257 -13.32 1.24 8.61
C TYR A 257 -14.65 1.96 8.79
N PRO A 258 -14.99 2.37 10.02
CA PRO A 258 -16.13 3.25 10.26
C PRO A 258 -16.06 4.52 9.41
N SER A 259 -17.19 4.94 8.85
CA SER A 259 -17.30 6.07 7.92
C SER A 259 -16.86 7.43 8.48
N ASP A 260 -16.74 7.54 9.81
CA ASP A 260 -16.28 8.73 10.53
C ASP A 260 -14.75 8.84 10.65
N LYS A 261 -13.98 7.78 10.30
CA LYS A 261 -12.55 7.72 10.54
C LYS A 261 -11.66 7.79 9.31
N LEU A 262 -11.99 7.02 8.26
CA LEU A 262 -11.21 7.00 7.02
C LEU A 262 -12.17 7.07 5.83
N THR A 263 -12.31 8.25 5.26
CA THR A 263 -13.22 8.54 4.15
C THR A 263 -12.50 8.90 2.86
N ARG A 264 -11.15 8.88 2.87
CA ARG A 264 -10.34 9.30 1.73
C ARG A 264 -9.35 8.20 1.36
N TYR A 265 -9.20 8.00 0.06
CA TYR A 265 -8.34 6.96 -0.48
C TYR A 265 -7.54 7.46 -1.68
N GLY A 266 -6.26 7.11 -1.72
CA GLY A 266 -5.36 7.39 -2.84
C GLY A 266 -5.35 6.24 -3.86
N ILE A 267 -4.21 6.01 -4.49
CA ILE A 267 -4.00 4.86 -5.36
C ILE A 267 -3.41 3.71 -4.54
N GLY A 268 -4.28 2.94 -3.88
CA GLY A 268 -3.89 1.77 -3.07
C GLY A 268 -3.58 2.05 -1.60
N ASN A 269 -3.78 3.25 -1.11
CA ASN A 269 -3.50 3.66 0.28
C ASN A 269 -4.63 4.50 0.87
N TRP A 270 -4.86 4.36 2.17
CA TRP A 270 -5.71 5.25 2.96
C TRP A 270 -4.99 6.58 3.23
N ILE A 271 -5.77 7.65 3.33
CA ILE A 271 -5.30 8.96 3.77
C ILE A 271 -5.75 9.14 5.21
N ASP A 272 -4.79 9.11 6.14
CA ASP A 272 -5.05 9.14 7.59
C ASP A 272 -5.02 10.56 8.15
N GLY A 273 -4.25 11.45 7.53
CA GLY A 273 -4.11 12.82 7.98
C GLY A 273 -3.85 13.80 6.86
N VAL A 274 -4.43 14.98 7.01
CA VAL A 274 -4.20 16.14 6.13
C VAL A 274 -3.80 17.34 6.98
N SER A 275 -2.96 18.22 6.41
CA SER A 275 -2.58 19.50 7.03
C SER A 275 -3.77 20.48 7.03
N ALA A 276 -3.62 21.60 7.70
CA ALA A 276 -4.59 22.69 7.65
C ALA A 276 -4.76 23.28 6.24
N SER A 277 -3.74 23.15 5.37
CA SER A 277 -3.81 23.51 3.95
C SER A 277 -4.45 22.44 3.04
N GLY A 278 -4.81 21.26 3.60
CA GLY A 278 -5.40 20.15 2.86
C GLY A 278 -4.38 19.22 2.20
N GLU A 279 -3.09 19.40 2.46
CA GLU A 279 -2.04 18.49 1.96
C GLU A 279 -2.07 17.18 2.75
N VAL A 280 -1.89 16.06 2.05
CA VAL A 280 -1.79 14.72 2.69
C VAL A 280 -0.47 14.63 3.43
N ILE A 281 -0.54 14.38 4.74
CA ILE A 281 0.63 14.27 5.63
C ILE A 281 0.81 12.87 6.21
N GLU A 282 -0.24 12.06 6.22
CA GLU A 282 -0.19 10.69 6.74
C GLU A 282 -0.99 9.74 5.85
N THR A 283 -0.41 8.59 5.56
CA THR A 283 -1.08 7.52 4.81
C THR A 283 -0.73 6.16 5.37
N SER A 284 -1.63 5.18 5.16
CA SER A 284 -1.44 3.79 5.57
C SER A 284 -2.11 2.81 4.62
N SER A 285 -1.80 1.52 4.80
CA SER A 285 -2.48 0.44 4.07
C SER A 285 -2.60 -0.81 4.96
N PRO A 286 -3.43 -0.78 6.01
CA PRO A 286 -3.56 -1.92 6.91
C PRO A 286 -4.15 -3.15 6.21
N GLY A 287 -3.68 -4.33 6.62
CA GLY A 287 -4.12 -5.61 6.09
C GLY A 287 -5.05 -6.38 7.03
N ALA A 288 -5.92 -7.23 6.45
CA ALA A 288 -6.86 -8.08 7.18
C ALA A 288 -6.20 -9.12 8.09
N PHE A 289 -4.87 -9.19 8.12
CA PHE A 289 -4.09 -10.01 9.06
C PHE A 289 -3.34 -9.18 10.10
N GLY A 290 -3.76 -7.92 10.35
CA GLY A 290 -3.22 -7.06 11.40
C GLY A 290 -1.95 -6.29 11.03
N THR A 291 -1.30 -6.61 9.89
CA THR A 291 -0.15 -5.82 9.40
C THR A 291 -0.59 -4.38 9.12
N HIS A 292 0.15 -3.41 9.68
CA HIS A 292 -0.20 -1.98 9.64
C HIS A 292 1.02 -1.14 9.21
N PRO A 293 1.28 -0.97 7.91
CA PRO A 293 2.28 -0.05 7.38
C PRO A 293 1.72 1.37 7.33
N TRP A 294 2.55 2.38 7.65
CA TRP A 294 2.20 3.79 7.52
C TRP A 294 3.42 4.66 7.26
N GLN A 295 3.17 5.85 6.75
CA GLN A 295 4.14 6.92 6.68
C GLN A 295 3.56 8.20 7.30
N ASP A 296 4.44 9.05 7.84
CA ASP A 296 4.17 10.41 8.31
C ASP A 296 5.19 11.34 7.65
N GLU A 297 4.75 12.07 6.62
CA GLU A 297 5.62 12.94 5.83
C GLU A 297 6.20 14.07 6.67
N LYS A 298 5.38 14.63 7.56
CA LYS A 298 5.79 15.76 8.40
C LYS A 298 7.00 15.42 9.30
N ASN A 299 7.02 14.20 9.84
CA ASN A 299 8.09 13.75 10.74
C ASN A 299 9.13 12.88 10.01
N GLY A 300 9.01 12.67 8.70
CA GLY A 300 9.90 11.81 7.93
C GLY A 300 9.85 10.34 8.33
N ILE A 301 8.72 9.86 8.88
CA ILE A 301 8.56 8.51 9.41
C ILE A 301 8.07 7.56 8.31
N ALA A 302 8.79 6.45 8.16
CA ALA A 302 8.35 5.23 7.51
C ALA A 302 8.28 4.12 8.57
N ALA A 303 7.13 3.47 8.76
CA ALA A 303 7.01 2.49 9.84
C ALA A 303 6.02 1.37 9.53
N ILE A 304 6.20 0.24 10.18
CA ILE A 304 5.35 -0.93 10.04
C ILE A 304 5.19 -1.66 11.37
N ILE A 305 3.95 -2.01 11.70
CA ILE A 305 3.64 -3.07 12.64
C ILE A 305 3.31 -4.30 11.83
N PHE A 306 4.16 -5.32 11.90
CA PHE A 306 4.10 -6.51 11.10
C PHE A 306 3.69 -7.71 11.95
N THR A 307 2.56 -8.31 11.62
CA THR A 307 1.99 -9.43 12.36
C THR A 307 1.08 -10.26 11.45
N ARG A 308 0.60 -11.39 11.96
CA ARG A 308 -0.50 -12.16 11.39
C ARG A 308 -1.48 -12.54 12.49
N SER A 309 -2.39 -11.64 12.81
CA SER A 309 -3.43 -11.78 13.81
C SER A 309 -4.74 -11.13 13.33
N ASP A 310 -5.82 -11.25 14.09
CA ASP A 310 -7.11 -10.66 13.78
C ASP A 310 -7.06 -9.12 13.93
N PRO A 311 -7.33 -8.33 12.89
CA PRO A 311 -7.31 -6.88 12.96
C PRO A 311 -8.34 -6.32 13.94
N LYS A 312 -9.43 -7.03 14.25
CA LYS A 312 -10.40 -6.62 15.27
C LYS A 312 -9.78 -6.55 16.65
N LYS A 313 -8.77 -7.39 16.93
CA LYS A 313 -7.98 -7.36 18.16
C LYS A 313 -6.87 -6.34 18.10
N THR A 314 -6.11 -6.31 16.99
CA THR A 314 -4.86 -5.55 16.91
C THR A 314 -5.03 -4.06 16.62
N ASN A 315 -6.13 -3.64 15.98
CA ASN A 315 -6.26 -2.31 15.41
C ASN A 315 -6.12 -1.18 16.46
N ALA A 316 -6.80 -1.32 17.60
CA ALA A 316 -6.74 -0.31 18.67
C ALA A 316 -5.32 -0.18 19.26
N VAL A 317 -4.65 -1.32 19.49
CA VAL A 317 -3.28 -1.35 20.04
C VAL A 317 -2.29 -0.79 19.00
N SER A 318 -2.42 -1.18 17.73
CA SER A 318 -1.57 -0.69 16.64
C SER A 318 -1.68 0.82 16.45
N LEU A 319 -2.88 1.39 16.49
CA LEU A 319 -3.11 2.84 16.41
C LEU A 319 -2.52 3.59 17.61
N HIS A 320 -2.59 3.00 18.81
CA HIS A 320 -1.98 3.58 19.99
C HIS A 320 -0.44 3.58 19.90
N VAL A 321 0.17 2.45 19.48
CA VAL A 321 1.62 2.34 19.23
C VAL A 321 2.06 3.39 18.21
N ARG A 322 1.33 3.54 17.10
CA ARG A 322 1.59 4.59 16.10
C ARG A 322 1.57 5.99 16.70
N THR A 323 0.59 6.27 17.56
CA THR A 323 0.48 7.57 18.26
C THR A 323 1.65 7.81 19.20
N MET A 324 2.05 6.80 19.99
CA MET A 324 3.21 6.91 20.88
C MET A 324 4.50 7.21 20.10
N ILE A 325 4.75 6.46 19.02
CA ILE A 325 5.92 6.66 18.15
C ILE A 325 5.95 8.09 17.60
N ARG A 326 4.81 8.55 17.03
CA ARG A 326 4.70 9.92 16.52
C ARG A 326 5.01 10.96 17.60
N THR A 327 4.45 10.81 18.80
CA THR A 327 4.67 11.73 19.91
C THR A 327 6.15 11.82 20.29
N ILE A 328 6.82 10.66 20.39
CA ILE A 328 8.26 10.59 20.71
C ILE A 328 9.08 11.30 19.63
N VAL A 329 8.83 10.97 18.35
CA VAL A 329 9.61 11.59 17.26
C VAL A 329 9.33 13.07 17.13
N SER A 330 8.07 13.51 17.25
CA SER A 330 7.71 14.94 17.13
C SER A 330 8.23 15.80 18.26
N SER A 331 8.53 15.23 19.43
CA SER A 331 9.09 15.99 20.56
C SER A 331 10.60 16.28 20.42
N HIS A 332 11.25 15.71 19.41
CA HIS A 332 12.68 15.89 19.13
C HIS A 332 12.93 16.69 17.83
N ASN A 333 11.86 17.05 17.09
CA ASN A 333 11.91 17.93 15.93
C ASN A 333 11.55 19.37 16.32
#